data_e2bc2314058430d93e6e0829271e5957
#
_entry.id   e2bc2314058430d93e6e0829271e5957
#
_cell.length_a   1.000
_cell.length_b   1.000
_cell.length_c   1.000
_cell.angle_alpha   90.00
_cell.angle_beta   90.00
_cell.angle_gamma   90.00
#
_symmetry.space_group_name_H-M   'P 1'
#
loop_
_entity.id
_entity.type
_entity.pdbx_description
1 polymer ?
#
loop_
_entity_poly.entity_id
_entity_poly.type
_entity_poly.pdbx_seq_one_letter_code
_entity_poly.pdbx_strand_id
1 'polypeptide(L)'
;KYLNKKFKIKFISFKEINNLKKSIINYDYIINTSINKHYINKKYHKKFDNDFQIANFLDPKKNTFIFFSSRKVYKSKGNIKENDKLNPLSNYSKNKLITENLLKSKLKSNLLILRISNIIGFKLKFRKNLHQTFVDLFYKEAKRGFIYDNANRFKDFLSVKKFGQILLMMIKKDLRGTYNVSIGKKVYLNQIINWLNKYNKKPLKIIKNKFI
;
A
#
# COMPACT_ATOMS: atom_id res chain seq x y z
N LYS A 1 5.77 -15.30 -5.53
CA LYS A 1 5.54 -16.25 -6.62
C LYS A 1 5.95 -15.68 -8.00
N TYR A 2 5.52 -14.45 -8.39
CA TYR A 2 5.88 -13.86 -9.72
C TYR A 2 7.34 -13.44 -9.81
N LEU A 3 7.93 -12.95 -8.74
CA LEU A 3 9.32 -12.50 -8.70
C LEU A 3 10.30 -13.69 -8.60
N ASN A 4 9.96 -14.75 -7.86
CA ASN A 4 10.84 -15.90 -7.59
C ASN A 4 11.32 -16.63 -8.85
N LYS A 5 10.57 -16.56 -9.96
CA LYS A 5 10.97 -17.21 -11.22
C LYS A 5 12.09 -16.47 -11.97
N LYS A 6 12.38 -15.21 -11.60
CA LYS A 6 13.28 -14.32 -12.35
C LYS A 6 14.37 -13.64 -11.52
N PHE A 7 14.28 -13.73 -10.20
CA PHE A 7 15.24 -13.13 -9.28
C PHE A 7 15.55 -14.07 -8.13
N LYS A 8 16.77 -14.00 -7.63
CA LYS A 8 17.16 -14.65 -6.36
C LYS A 8 16.53 -13.84 -5.21
N ILE A 9 15.51 -14.39 -4.56
CA ILE A 9 14.78 -13.71 -3.50
C ILE A 9 15.09 -14.35 -2.15
N LYS A 10 15.43 -13.51 -1.18
CA LYS A 10 15.53 -13.88 0.24
C LYS A 10 14.45 -13.17 1.03
N PHE A 11 13.69 -13.93 1.81
CA PHE A 11 12.73 -13.39 2.78
C PHE A 11 13.39 -13.30 4.13
N ILE A 12 13.28 -12.12 4.75
CA ILE A 12 13.90 -11.81 6.04
C ILE A 12 12.81 -11.25 6.95
N SER A 13 12.71 -11.76 8.16
CA SER A 13 11.81 -11.20 9.16
C SER A 13 12.32 -9.82 9.61
N PHE A 14 11.43 -8.83 9.72
CA PHE A 14 11.81 -7.52 10.24
C PHE A 14 12.42 -7.61 11.66
N LYS A 15 12.01 -8.60 12.45
CA LYS A 15 12.57 -8.83 13.80
C LYS A 15 14.07 -9.20 13.78
N GLU A 16 14.53 -9.75 12.66
CA GLU A 16 15.90 -10.20 12.46
C GLU A 16 16.77 -9.18 11.73
N ILE A 17 16.24 -7.98 11.44
CA ILE A 17 16.92 -6.99 10.60
C ILE A 17 18.29 -6.59 11.15
N ASN A 18 18.44 -6.49 12.46
CA ASN A 18 19.70 -6.13 13.10
C ASN A 18 20.77 -7.22 12.92
N ASN A 19 20.38 -8.50 12.93
CA ASN A 19 21.29 -9.64 12.73
C ASN A 19 21.73 -9.76 11.26
N LEU A 20 20.91 -9.24 10.34
CA LEU A 20 21.11 -9.35 8.90
C LEU A 20 21.70 -8.09 8.26
N LYS A 21 22.06 -7.11 9.08
CA LYS A 21 22.62 -5.82 8.65
C LYS A 21 23.72 -5.95 7.61
N LYS A 22 24.68 -6.89 7.82
CA LYS A 22 25.80 -7.14 6.89
C LYS A 22 25.33 -7.82 5.58
N SER A 23 24.28 -8.63 5.60
CA SER A 23 23.82 -9.38 4.43
C SER A 23 22.90 -8.56 3.51
N ILE A 24 22.23 -7.52 4.01
CA ILE A 24 21.32 -6.67 3.21
C ILE A 24 22.08 -5.94 2.10
N ILE A 25 23.31 -5.55 2.33
CA ILE A 25 24.17 -4.84 1.37
C ILE A 25 24.41 -5.64 0.09
N ASN A 26 24.27 -6.97 0.14
CA ASN A 26 24.52 -7.87 -1.01
C ASN A 26 23.31 -8.03 -1.96
N TYR A 27 22.25 -7.22 -1.79
CA TYR A 27 21.05 -7.26 -2.63
C TYR A 27 20.89 -5.96 -3.41
N ASP A 28 20.59 -6.07 -4.71
CA ASP A 28 20.36 -4.90 -5.56
C ASP A 28 19.09 -4.15 -5.18
N TYR A 29 18.03 -4.89 -4.83
CA TYR A 29 16.72 -4.33 -4.49
C TYR A 29 16.26 -4.79 -3.11
N ILE A 30 15.80 -3.85 -2.31
CA ILE A 30 15.23 -4.11 -1.00
C ILE A 30 13.78 -3.64 -0.96
N ILE A 31 12.88 -4.51 -0.51
CA ILE A 31 11.44 -4.22 -0.39
C ILE A 31 10.99 -4.54 1.03
N ASN A 32 10.44 -3.56 1.72
CA ASN A 32 9.79 -3.80 2.99
C ASN A 32 8.27 -3.98 2.80
N THR A 33 7.74 -5.07 3.36
CA THR A 33 6.29 -5.34 3.40
C THR A 33 5.73 -5.33 4.82
N SER A 34 6.57 -5.06 5.82
CA SER A 34 6.14 -4.96 7.21
C SER A 34 5.69 -3.54 7.56
N ILE A 35 4.74 -3.41 8.47
CA ILE A 35 4.29 -2.12 8.96
C ILE A 35 3.93 -2.21 10.45
N ASN A 36 4.32 -1.21 11.21
CA ASN A 36 4.02 -1.12 12.63
C ASN A 36 2.62 -0.53 12.86
N LYS A 37 1.87 -1.05 13.85
CA LYS A 37 0.53 -0.54 14.20
C LYS A 37 0.56 0.92 14.69
N HIS A 38 1.59 1.31 15.43
CA HIS A 38 1.76 2.70 15.88
C HIS A 38 1.96 3.64 14.69
N TYR A 39 2.75 3.22 13.70
CA TYR A 39 2.94 3.99 12.46
C TYR A 39 1.62 4.22 11.70
N ILE A 40 0.67 3.29 11.77
CA ILE A 40 -0.63 3.44 11.10
C ILE A 40 -1.53 4.44 11.86
N ASN A 41 -1.56 4.36 13.20
CA ASN A 41 -2.63 4.95 14.00
C ASN A 41 -2.20 6.21 14.78
N LYS A 42 -0.91 6.43 14.99
CA LYS A 42 -0.37 7.52 15.81
C LYS A 42 0.42 8.52 14.96
N LYS A 43 0.76 9.68 15.53
CA LYS A 43 1.69 10.63 14.92
C LYS A 43 3.02 9.95 14.63
N TYR A 44 3.75 10.48 13.64
CA TYR A 44 5.03 9.94 13.21
C TYR A 44 6.04 9.85 14.36
N HIS A 45 6.72 8.70 14.39
CA HIS A 45 7.87 8.51 15.25
C HIS A 45 8.85 7.53 14.57
N LYS A 46 10.12 7.90 14.43
CA LYS A 46 11.17 7.13 13.72
C LYS A 46 11.27 5.67 14.17
N LYS A 47 11.14 5.42 15.45
CA LYS A 47 11.21 4.06 16.04
C LYS A 47 10.12 3.10 15.53
N PHE A 48 9.00 3.61 14.99
CA PHE A 48 7.92 2.81 14.44
C PHE A 48 7.88 2.80 12.91
N ASP A 49 8.83 3.48 12.27
CA ASP A 49 8.99 3.52 10.82
C ASP A 49 9.95 2.42 10.37
N ASN A 50 9.41 1.24 10.06
CA ASN A 50 10.19 0.10 9.62
C ASN A 50 10.95 0.37 8.32
N ASP A 51 10.36 1.17 7.41
CA ASP A 51 10.98 1.52 6.13
C ASP A 51 12.22 2.38 6.35
N PHE A 52 12.12 3.40 7.22
CA PHE A 52 13.24 4.27 7.55
C PHE A 52 14.34 3.52 8.32
N GLN A 53 13.96 2.61 9.24
CA GLN A 53 14.93 1.78 9.96
C GLN A 53 15.74 0.89 9.01
N ILE A 54 15.09 0.24 8.03
CA ILE A 54 15.79 -0.55 7.01
C ILE A 54 16.72 0.34 6.18
N ALA A 55 16.24 1.51 5.75
CA ALA A 55 17.03 2.43 4.96
C ALA A 55 18.32 2.90 5.65
N ASN A 56 18.40 2.84 6.99
CA ASN A 56 19.62 3.16 7.73
C ASN A 56 20.76 2.16 7.52
N PHE A 57 20.45 0.96 7.03
CA PHE A 57 21.43 -0.10 6.78
C PHE A 57 21.86 -0.19 5.31
N LEU A 58 21.23 0.60 4.44
CA LEU A 58 21.48 0.53 3.01
C LEU A 58 22.63 1.45 2.59
N ASP A 59 23.40 0.97 1.63
CA ASP A 59 24.35 1.79 0.88
C ASP A 59 23.60 2.48 -0.26
N PRO A 60 23.46 3.82 -0.25
CA PRO A 60 22.73 4.54 -1.29
C PRO A 60 23.39 4.47 -2.67
N LYS A 61 24.62 3.94 -2.80
CA LYS A 61 25.30 3.71 -4.09
C LYS A 61 25.03 2.31 -4.66
N LYS A 62 24.68 1.34 -3.81
CA LYS A 62 24.55 -0.09 -4.21
C LYS A 62 23.10 -0.57 -4.21
N ASN A 63 22.34 -0.16 -3.20
CA ASN A 63 21.02 -0.74 -2.96
C ASN A 63 19.91 0.20 -3.44
N THR A 64 18.97 -0.33 -4.18
CA THR A 64 17.72 0.36 -4.49
C THR A 64 16.64 -0.04 -3.50
N PHE A 65 16.09 0.94 -2.82
CA PHE A 65 14.96 0.71 -1.93
C PHE A 65 13.65 0.96 -2.66
N ILE A 66 12.73 -0.02 -2.61
CA ILE A 66 11.39 0.10 -3.16
C ILE A 66 10.41 0.34 -2.02
N PHE A 67 9.92 1.56 -1.91
CA PHE A 67 9.02 1.99 -0.86
C PHE A 67 7.57 1.92 -1.28
N PHE A 68 6.76 1.17 -0.54
CA PHE A 68 5.32 1.10 -0.73
C PHE A 68 4.63 2.24 0.01
N SER A 69 4.45 3.35 -0.68
CA SER A 69 3.66 4.49 -0.24
C SER A 69 2.16 4.29 -0.57
N SER A 70 1.36 5.32 -0.51
CA SER A 70 -0.09 5.23 -0.68
C SER A 70 -0.64 6.43 -1.45
N ARG A 71 -1.65 6.20 -2.31
CA ARG A 71 -2.43 7.28 -2.91
C ARG A 71 -3.08 8.22 -1.86
N LYS A 72 -3.18 7.80 -0.59
CA LYS A 72 -3.73 8.62 0.49
C LYS A 72 -2.87 9.83 0.86
N VAL A 73 -1.67 9.97 0.31
CA VAL A 73 -0.83 11.19 0.45
C VAL A 73 -1.42 12.38 -0.32
N TYR A 74 -2.30 12.13 -1.29
CA TYR A 74 -3.03 13.16 -2.01
C TYR A 74 -4.39 13.47 -1.38
N LYS A 75 -4.96 14.64 -1.72
CA LYS A 75 -6.39 14.90 -1.54
C LYS A 75 -7.20 13.90 -2.39
N SER A 76 -8.37 13.50 -1.87
CA SER A 76 -9.26 12.59 -2.62
C SER A 76 -9.82 13.29 -3.85
N LYS A 77 -9.36 12.88 -5.04
CA LYS A 77 -9.88 13.33 -6.35
C LYS A 77 -9.70 12.23 -7.39
N GLY A 78 -10.29 12.40 -8.57
CA GLY A 78 -9.99 11.58 -9.76
C GLY A 78 -8.76 12.05 -10.50
N ASN A 79 -8.22 11.21 -11.38
CA ASN A 79 -7.13 11.54 -12.32
C ASN A 79 -5.90 12.18 -11.64
N ILE A 80 -5.43 11.55 -10.57
CA ILE A 80 -4.28 12.02 -9.79
C ILE A 80 -2.98 11.77 -10.55
N LYS A 81 -2.16 12.82 -10.69
CA LYS A 81 -0.81 12.77 -11.26
C LYS A 81 0.24 12.85 -10.13
N GLU A 82 1.47 12.41 -10.41
CA GLU A 82 2.57 12.36 -9.42
C GLU A 82 2.97 13.74 -8.90
N ASN A 83 2.81 14.78 -9.70
CA ASN A 83 3.11 16.17 -9.36
C ASN A 83 1.93 16.93 -8.72
N ASP A 84 0.79 16.28 -8.51
CA ASP A 84 -0.34 16.90 -7.82
C ASP A 84 0.00 17.26 -6.37
N LYS A 85 -0.63 18.32 -5.87
CA LYS A 85 -0.46 18.80 -4.49
C LYS A 85 -0.79 17.70 -3.48
N LEU A 86 0.15 17.42 -2.59
CA LEU A 86 0.01 16.45 -1.52
C LEU A 86 -0.81 17.07 -0.37
N ASN A 87 -1.79 16.31 0.13
CA ASN A 87 -2.63 16.72 1.25
C ASN A 87 -3.09 15.49 2.06
N PRO A 88 -2.17 14.88 2.84
CA PRO A 88 -2.49 13.71 3.66
C PRO A 88 -3.37 14.08 4.84
N LEU A 89 -4.52 13.43 5.01
CA LEU A 89 -5.48 13.73 6.09
C LEU A 89 -5.30 12.84 7.32
N SER A 90 -5.03 11.55 7.14
CA SER A 90 -4.88 10.59 8.26
C SER A 90 -3.44 10.52 8.77
N ASN A 91 -3.25 10.06 10.02
CA ASN A 91 -1.91 9.77 10.56
C ASN A 91 -1.11 8.84 9.63
N TYR A 92 -1.74 7.78 9.13
CA TYR A 92 -1.11 6.87 8.17
C TYR A 92 -0.58 7.58 6.93
N SER A 93 -1.38 8.44 6.31
CA SER A 93 -0.97 9.15 5.09
C SER A 93 0.08 10.24 5.36
N LYS A 94 -0.03 10.94 6.49
CA LYS A 94 0.98 11.90 6.96
C LYS A 94 2.32 11.20 7.20
N ASN A 95 2.29 10.07 7.88
CA ASN A 95 3.49 9.28 8.17
C ASN A 95 4.11 8.74 6.88
N LYS A 96 3.30 8.24 5.91
CA LYS A 96 3.82 7.82 4.60
C LYS A 96 4.52 8.97 3.86
N LEU A 97 3.97 10.18 3.89
CA LEU A 97 4.60 11.34 3.27
C LEU A 97 5.90 11.75 3.98
N ILE A 98 5.93 11.71 5.31
CA ILE A 98 7.16 11.97 6.08
C ILE A 98 8.24 10.95 5.70
N THR A 99 7.89 9.66 5.65
CA THR A 99 8.81 8.60 5.22
C THR A 99 9.30 8.81 3.79
N GLU A 100 8.42 9.20 2.81
CA GLU A 100 8.85 9.54 1.45
C GLU A 100 9.98 10.59 1.46
N ASN A 101 9.81 11.67 2.22
CA ASN A 101 10.79 12.76 2.29
C ASN A 101 12.11 12.33 2.94
N LEU A 102 12.04 11.57 4.04
CA LEU A 102 13.23 11.02 4.70
C LEU A 102 14.01 10.06 3.81
N LEU A 103 13.31 9.20 3.08
CA LEU A 103 13.94 8.26 2.14
C LEU A 103 14.56 8.99 0.94
N LYS A 104 13.89 10.00 0.39
CA LYS A 104 14.44 10.85 -0.70
C LYS A 104 15.74 11.53 -0.29
N SER A 105 15.76 12.14 0.91
CA SER A 105 16.97 12.77 1.44
C SER A 105 18.13 11.77 1.63
N LYS A 106 17.82 10.56 2.11
CA LYS A 106 18.81 9.55 2.47
C LYS A 106 19.33 8.75 1.26
N LEU A 107 18.45 8.28 0.40
CA LEU A 107 18.76 7.33 -0.69
C LEU A 107 18.91 8.00 -2.05
N LYS A 108 18.58 9.30 -2.14
CA LYS A 108 18.72 10.11 -3.36
C LYS A 108 18.11 9.41 -4.60
N SER A 109 18.95 9.09 -5.60
CA SER A 109 18.53 8.45 -6.85
C SER A 109 18.17 6.97 -6.71
N ASN A 110 18.65 6.25 -5.68
CA ASN A 110 18.43 4.82 -5.51
C ASN A 110 17.15 4.50 -4.70
N LEU A 111 16.08 5.17 -5.07
CA LEU A 111 14.76 5.04 -4.45
C LEU A 111 13.65 4.95 -5.49
N LEU A 112 12.81 3.93 -5.36
CA LEU A 112 11.57 3.80 -6.10
C LEU A 112 10.38 3.90 -5.13
N ILE A 113 9.59 4.95 -5.26
CA ILE A 113 8.39 5.18 -4.44
C ILE A 113 7.15 4.80 -5.23
N LEU A 114 6.35 3.89 -4.71
CA LEU A 114 5.10 3.45 -5.30
C LEU A 114 3.92 3.95 -4.48
N ARG A 115 3.20 4.96 -4.96
CA ARG A 115 1.94 5.46 -4.37
C ARG A 115 0.79 4.59 -4.82
N ILE A 116 0.54 3.55 -4.06
CA ILE A 116 -0.33 2.43 -4.45
C ILE A 116 -1.80 2.75 -4.15
N SER A 117 -2.69 2.40 -5.08
CA SER A 117 -4.15 2.42 -4.90
C SER A 117 -4.62 1.29 -3.96
N ASN A 118 -5.91 0.92 -3.99
CA ASN A 118 -6.39 -0.14 -3.09
C ASN A 118 -6.05 -1.51 -3.66
N ILE A 119 -5.16 -2.24 -3.00
CA ILE A 119 -4.82 -3.62 -3.40
C ILE A 119 -5.90 -4.57 -2.92
N ILE A 120 -6.33 -5.46 -3.82
CA ILE A 120 -7.22 -6.58 -3.54
C ILE A 120 -6.54 -7.90 -3.88
N GLY A 121 -6.78 -8.92 -3.04
CA GLY A 121 -6.22 -10.26 -3.28
C GLY A 121 -6.74 -11.27 -2.27
N PHE A 122 -6.38 -12.53 -2.45
CA PHE A 122 -6.79 -13.59 -1.54
C PHE A 122 -6.04 -13.51 -0.22
N LYS A 123 -6.76 -13.54 0.89
CA LYS A 123 -6.21 -13.82 2.21
C LYS A 123 -6.09 -15.33 2.37
N LEU A 124 -4.86 -15.83 2.43
CA LEU A 124 -4.61 -17.26 2.64
C LEU A 124 -5.00 -17.73 4.05
N LYS A 125 -5.01 -16.85 5.06
CA LYS A 125 -5.52 -17.11 6.43
C LYS A 125 -5.88 -15.78 7.11
N PHE A 126 -6.99 -15.76 7.85
CA PHE A 126 -7.36 -14.63 8.71
C PHE A 126 -6.40 -14.57 9.91
N ARG A 127 -5.46 -13.64 9.91
CA ARG A 127 -4.67 -13.31 11.11
C ARG A 127 -5.34 -12.13 11.83
N LYS A 128 -5.73 -12.32 13.10
CA LYS A 128 -6.41 -11.31 13.95
C LYS A 128 -5.71 -9.93 14.01
N ASN A 129 -4.43 -9.85 13.67
CA ASN A 129 -3.58 -8.68 13.87
C ASN A 129 -3.16 -7.93 12.59
N LEU A 130 -3.75 -8.23 11.43
CA LEU A 130 -3.42 -7.51 10.20
C LEU A 130 -4.20 -6.21 10.09
N HIS A 131 -3.57 -5.19 9.48
CA HIS A 131 -4.25 -3.96 9.10
C HIS A 131 -5.42 -4.27 8.16
N GLN A 132 -6.61 -3.80 8.54
CA GLN A 132 -7.81 -3.98 7.73
C GLN A 132 -7.77 -3.04 6.54
N THR A 133 -7.88 -3.59 5.33
CA THR A 133 -8.03 -2.81 4.11
C THR A 133 -9.48 -2.30 3.98
N PHE A 134 -9.71 -1.37 3.03
CA PHE A 134 -11.06 -0.94 2.69
C PHE A 134 -11.98 -2.13 2.36
N VAL A 135 -11.48 -3.11 1.59
CA VAL A 135 -12.25 -4.29 1.21
C VAL A 135 -12.60 -5.18 2.41
N ASP A 136 -11.68 -5.30 3.37
CA ASP A 136 -11.94 -6.07 4.60
C ASP A 136 -13.05 -5.43 5.44
N LEU A 137 -13.02 -4.11 5.59
CA LEU A 137 -14.04 -3.37 6.31
C LEU A 137 -15.39 -3.47 5.60
N PHE A 138 -15.39 -3.24 4.29
CA PHE A 138 -16.57 -3.33 3.45
C PHE A 138 -17.21 -4.72 3.53
N TYR A 139 -16.41 -5.79 3.43
CA TYR A 139 -16.88 -7.16 3.56
C TYR A 139 -17.45 -7.48 4.97
N LYS A 140 -16.82 -6.92 6.00
CA LYS A 140 -17.31 -7.05 7.39
C LYS A 140 -18.69 -6.40 7.57
N GLU A 141 -18.88 -5.20 7.04
CA GLU A 141 -20.16 -4.50 7.07
C GLU A 141 -21.21 -5.24 6.22
N ALA A 142 -20.82 -5.71 5.04
CA ALA A 142 -21.69 -6.52 4.19
C ALA A 142 -22.21 -7.78 4.90
N LYS A 143 -21.38 -8.46 5.69
CA LYS A 143 -21.81 -9.60 6.50
C LYS A 143 -22.83 -9.27 7.58
N ARG A 144 -22.87 -8.02 8.05
CA ARG A 144 -23.89 -7.53 8.99
C ARG A 144 -25.23 -7.24 8.32
N GLY A 145 -25.30 -7.35 6.99
CA GLY A 145 -26.51 -7.14 6.21
C GLY A 145 -26.82 -5.69 5.87
N PHE A 146 -25.92 -4.73 6.16
CA PHE A 146 -26.08 -3.34 5.78
C PHE A 146 -24.74 -2.68 5.43
N ILE A 147 -24.79 -1.65 4.63
CA ILE A 147 -23.63 -0.84 4.23
C ILE A 147 -24.04 0.63 4.29
N TYR A 148 -23.20 1.45 4.92
CA TYR A 148 -23.36 2.90 4.87
C TYR A 148 -22.90 3.42 3.51
N ASP A 149 -23.80 4.02 2.76
CA ASP A 149 -23.55 4.52 1.41
C ASP A 149 -23.27 6.03 1.41
N ASN A 150 -22.18 6.36 0.71
CA ASN A 150 -21.98 7.62 0.02
C ASN A 150 -21.97 7.29 -1.48
N ALA A 151 -23.11 7.27 -2.12
CA ALA A 151 -23.37 6.74 -3.46
C ALA A 151 -22.37 7.21 -4.55
N ASN A 152 -21.82 8.40 -4.41
CA ASN A 152 -20.88 8.99 -5.37
C ASN A 152 -19.41 8.68 -5.10
N ARG A 153 -19.10 7.89 -4.08
CA ARG A 153 -17.70 7.52 -3.80
C ARG A 153 -17.25 6.38 -4.71
N PHE A 154 -16.08 6.57 -5.28
CA PHE A 154 -15.42 5.53 -6.06
C PHE A 154 -14.05 5.18 -5.47
N LYS A 155 -13.56 4.02 -5.84
CA LYS A 155 -12.21 3.53 -5.55
C LYS A 155 -11.60 2.99 -6.83
N ASP A 156 -10.28 3.04 -6.90
CA ASP A 156 -9.51 2.26 -7.85
C ASP A 156 -8.99 1.02 -7.14
N PHE A 157 -9.16 -0.15 -7.76
CA PHE A 157 -8.74 -1.43 -7.20
C PHE A 157 -7.72 -2.11 -8.09
N LEU A 158 -6.60 -2.47 -7.51
CA LEU A 158 -5.49 -3.17 -8.16
C LEU A 158 -5.35 -4.57 -7.58
N SER A 159 -5.41 -5.61 -8.40
CA SER A 159 -5.19 -6.96 -7.90
C SER A 159 -3.73 -7.19 -7.52
N VAL A 160 -3.48 -8.00 -6.47
CA VAL A 160 -2.11 -8.41 -6.06
C VAL A 160 -1.34 -9.00 -7.24
N LYS A 161 -2.01 -9.77 -8.11
CA LYS A 161 -1.39 -10.34 -9.32
C LYS A 161 -0.88 -9.23 -10.24
N LYS A 162 -1.73 -8.25 -10.55
CA LYS A 162 -1.36 -7.13 -11.44
C LYS A 162 -0.28 -6.25 -10.81
N PHE A 163 -0.38 -5.98 -9.50
CA PHE A 163 0.66 -5.28 -8.78
C PHE A 163 2.02 -5.98 -8.89
N GLY A 164 2.05 -7.31 -8.70
CA GLY A 164 3.28 -8.08 -8.86
C GLY A 164 3.87 -8.02 -10.27
N GLN A 165 3.03 -7.99 -11.32
CA GLN A 165 3.46 -7.81 -12.72
C GLN A 165 4.07 -6.42 -12.96
N ILE A 166 3.41 -5.37 -12.43
CA ILE A 166 3.91 -3.99 -12.53
C ILE A 166 5.25 -3.86 -11.80
N LEU A 167 5.35 -4.36 -10.57
CA LEU A 167 6.58 -4.32 -9.79
C LEU A 167 7.72 -5.04 -10.50
N LEU A 168 7.46 -6.23 -11.06
CA LEU A 168 8.43 -6.96 -11.87
C LEU A 168 8.93 -6.16 -13.06
N MET A 169 8.02 -5.50 -13.78
CA MET A 169 8.38 -4.65 -14.92
C MET A 169 9.24 -3.46 -14.49
N MET A 170 8.89 -2.80 -13.39
CA MET A 170 9.62 -1.64 -12.87
C MET A 170 11.04 -2.01 -12.44
N ILE A 171 11.21 -3.15 -11.76
CA ILE A 171 12.53 -3.68 -11.39
C ILE A 171 13.36 -4.02 -12.64
N LYS A 172 12.76 -4.69 -13.64
CA LYS A 172 13.48 -5.03 -14.88
C LYS A 172 13.94 -3.82 -15.68
N LYS A 173 13.16 -2.74 -15.65
CA LYS A 173 13.48 -1.47 -16.30
C LYS A 173 14.36 -0.57 -15.44
N ASP A 174 14.76 -1.04 -14.30
CA ASP A 174 15.57 -0.30 -13.31
C ASP A 174 15.00 1.10 -12.97
N LEU A 175 13.67 1.21 -12.83
CA LEU A 175 13.01 2.49 -12.61
C LEU A 175 13.32 3.06 -11.23
N ARG A 176 13.46 4.37 -11.17
CA ARG A 176 13.67 5.20 -9.97
C ARG A 176 12.65 6.34 -9.94
N GLY A 177 12.52 6.96 -8.77
CA GLY A 177 11.61 8.08 -8.60
C GLY A 177 10.26 7.70 -8.01
N THR A 178 9.24 8.51 -8.26
CA THR A 178 7.89 8.34 -7.66
C THR A 178 6.86 8.07 -8.72
N TYR A 179 6.05 7.03 -8.51
CA TYR A 179 5.01 6.59 -9.45
C TYR A 179 3.70 6.30 -8.74
N ASN A 180 2.60 6.69 -9.36
CA ASN A 180 1.27 6.24 -8.99
C ASN A 180 1.02 4.83 -9.56
N VAL A 181 0.57 3.91 -8.72
CA VAL A 181 0.28 2.53 -9.14
C VAL A 181 -1.20 2.22 -8.94
N SER A 182 -1.93 2.22 -10.05
CA SER A 182 -3.38 2.04 -10.13
C SER A 182 -3.78 1.38 -11.44
N ILE A 183 -5.06 1.01 -11.59
CA ILE A 183 -5.64 0.56 -12.87
C ILE A 183 -6.20 1.75 -13.67
N GLY A 184 -6.49 2.86 -12.99
CA GLY A 184 -7.13 4.03 -13.61
C GLY A 184 -8.64 3.90 -13.81
N LYS A 185 -9.29 2.90 -13.19
CA LYS A 185 -10.74 2.69 -13.29
C LYS A 185 -11.46 3.10 -12.01
N LYS A 186 -12.49 3.93 -12.17
CA LYS A 186 -13.43 4.27 -11.10
C LYS A 186 -14.39 3.09 -10.88
N VAL A 187 -14.36 2.51 -9.70
CA VAL A 187 -15.34 1.52 -9.25
C VAL A 187 -16.18 2.17 -8.16
N TYR A 188 -17.45 2.40 -8.43
CA TYR A 188 -18.38 3.01 -7.49
C TYR A 188 -18.86 1.99 -6.46
N LEU A 189 -19.17 2.45 -5.24
CA LEU A 189 -19.57 1.54 -4.16
C LEU A 189 -20.85 0.78 -4.47
N ASN A 190 -21.80 1.41 -5.14
CA ASN A 190 -23.04 0.76 -5.60
C ASN A 190 -22.77 -0.41 -6.56
N GLN A 191 -21.77 -0.32 -7.43
CA GLN A 191 -21.38 -1.44 -8.31
C GLN A 191 -20.91 -2.65 -7.51
N ILE A 192 -20.14 -2.42 -6.42
CA ILE A 192 -19.68 -3.48 -5.52
C ILE A 192 -20.88 -4.10 -4.78
N ILE A 193 -21.82 -3.27 -4.30
CA ILE A 193 -23.02 -3.72 -3.62
C ILE A 193 -23.88 -4.58 -4.56
N ASN A 194 -24.12 -4.10 -5.77
CA ASN A 194 -24.88 -4.83 -6.79
C ASN A 194 -24.22 -6.17 -7.14
N TRP A 195 -22.89 -6.17 -7.25
CA TRP A 195 -22.15 -7.41 -7.46
C TRP A 195 -22.27 -8.38 -6.28
N LEU A 196 -22.14 -7.91 -5.04
CA LEU A 196 -22.31 -8.74 -3.84
C LEU A 196 -23.73 -9.29 -3.75
N ASN A 197 -24.76 -8.51 -4.07
CA ASN A 197 -26.16 -8.93 -4.01
C ASN A 197 -26.50 -10.04 -5.00
N LYS A 198 -25.76 -10.17 -6.11
CA LYS A 198 -25.90 -11.31 -7.03
C LYS A 198 -25.49 -12.65 -6.39
N TYR A 199 -24.61 -12.64 -5.40
CA TYR A 199 -24.06 -13.83 -4.78
C TYR A 199 -24.52 -14.04 -3.33
N ASN A 200 -25.20 -13.07 -2.73
CA ASN A 200 -25.70 -13.16 -1.37
C ASN A 200 -27.14 -13.74 -1.35
N LYS A 201 -27.38 -14.68 -0.43
CA LYS A 201 -28.72 -15.21 -0.19
C LYS A 201 -29.70 -14.14 0.31
N LYS A 202 -29.22 -13.11 1.02
CA LYS A 202 -30.02 -11.97 1.51
C LYS A 202 -29.43 -10.68 0.94
N PRO A 203 -30.25 -9.81 0.31
CA PRO A 203 -29.77 -8.53 -0.21
C PRO A 203 -29.22 -7.65 0.91
N LEU A 204 -28.13 -6.96 0.62
CA LEU A 204 -27.55 -5.96 1.52
C LEU A 204 -28.43 -4.71 1.54
N LYS A 205 -28.80 -4.24 2.72
CA LYS A 205 -29.50 -2.97 2.90
C LYS A 205 -28.52 -1.82 2.81
N ILE A 206 -28.82 -0.82 1.99
CA ILE A 206 -28.04 0.41 1.90
C ILE A 206 -28.65 1.41 2.88
N ILE A 207 -27.85 1.82 3.87
CA ILE A 207 -28.24 2.88 4.79
C ILE A 207 -27.59 4.18 4.31
N LYS A 208 -28.38 5.12 3.82
CA LYS A 208 -27.89 6.45 3.45
C LYS A 208 -27.46 7.18 4.73
N ASN A 209 -26.19 7.55 4.80
CA ASN A 209 -25.71 8.41 5.89
C ASN A 209 -26.34 9.80 5.75
N LYS A 210 -27.18 10.17 6.69
CA LYS A 210 -27.77 11.53 6.77
C LYS A 210 -26.79 12.57 7.32
N PHE A 211 -25.56 12.16 7.68
CA PHE A 211 -24.54 13.05 8.24
C PHE A 211 -23.43 13.28 7.21
N ILE A 212 -23.44 14.43 6.61
CA ILE A 212 -22.26 15.13 6.05
C ILE A 212 -22.16 16.44 6.79
#